data_0c2281b16238fee7327d827f83666083
#
_entry.id   0c2281b16238fee7327d827f83666083
#
_cell.length_a   1.000
_cell.length_b   1.000
_cell.length_c   1.000
_cell.angle_alpha   90.00
_cell.angle_beta   90.00
_cell.angle_gamma   90.00
#
_symmetry.space_group_name_H-M   'P 1'
#
loop_
_entity.id
_entity.type
_entity.pdbx_description
1 polymer ?
#
loop_
_entity_poly.entity_id
_entity_poly.type
_entity_poly.pdbx_seq_one_letter_code
_entity_poly.pdbx_strand_id
1 'polypeptide(L)'
;MSRIAFLLVLVATTAGAAAEQVVVDFERGAMFSANDKANRFPEWVEKGVVFRLAHEPRLSKAKGLLMFFTHLSTGRRGIVCAMALEPIPVRATFPKPARSVTVAMWGSTGVPAVLEAFDEDGKLVDHASLPSAPGRKAPGDPVPIFTMTVNAPRIAYIEFSGPREGEYLVADELRFTPN
;
A
#
# COMPACT_ATOMS: atom_id res chain seq x y z
N MET A 1 19.43 -55.29 40.82
CA MET A 1 19.80 -53.86 40.71
C MET A 1 19.44 -53.40 39.29
N SER A 2 18.30 -52.74 39.15
CA SER A 2 17.78 -52.28 37.84
C SER A 2 18.26 -50.84 37.55
N ARG A 3 18.98 -50.63 36.43
CA ARG A 3 19.45 -49.31 36.02
C ARG A 3 18.39 -48.72 35.12
N ILE A 4 17.71 -47.68 35.59
CA ILE A 4 16.79 -46.86 34.80
C ILE A 4 17.65 -45.84 34.04
N ALA A 5 17.69 -45.96 32.71
CA ALA A 5 18.30 -44.95 31.82
C ALA A 5 17.28 -43.85 31.56
N PHE A 6 17.58 -42.63 31.98
CA PHE A 6 16.81 -41.43 31.60
C PHE A 6 17.23 -40.95 30.20
N LEU A 7 16.31 -41.00 29.25
CA LEU A 7 16.50 -40.45 27.93
C LEU A 7 16.16 -38.94 27.98
N LEU A 8 17.18 -38.10 27.90
CA LEU A 8 16.99 -36.65 27.82
C LEU A 8 16.66 -36.27 26.36
N VAL A 9 15.40 -35.95 26.08
CA VAL A 9 14.99 -35.43 24.77
C VAL A 9 15.27 -33.93 24.73
N LEU A 10 16.32 -33.55 24.00
CA LEU A 10 16.64 -32.13 23.73
C LEU A 10 15.71 -31.62 22.63
N VAL A 11 14.68 -30.86 22.99
CA VAL A 11 13.83 -30.16 22.02
C VAL A 11 14.57 -28.87 21.60
N ALA A 12 15.20 -28.91 20.43
CA ALA A 12 15.78 -27.71 19.83
C ALA A 12 14.64 -26.82 19.29
N THR A 13 14.27 -25.77 20.00
CA THR A 13 13.41 -24.72 19.52
C THR A 13 14.24 -23.87 18.55
N THR A 14 14.06 -24.07 17.25
CA THR A 14 14.55 -23.12 16.24
C THR A 14 13.72 -21.84 16.36
N ALA A 15 14.27 -20.81 16.98
CA ALA A 15 13.73 -19.47 16.89
C ALA A 15 13.82 -19.03 15.41
N GLY A 16 12.72 -19.13 14.68
CA GLY A 16 12.63 -18.60 13.34
C GLY A 16 12.93 -17.10 13.40
N ALA A 17 13.96 -16.66 12.68
CA ALA A 17 14.23 -15.23 12.52
C ALA A 17 12.95 -14.56 12.02
N ALA A 18 12.45 -13.54 12.72
CA ALA A 18 11.31 -12.77 12.26
C ALA A 18 11.68 -12.17 10.89
N ALA A 19 10.85 -12.42 9.87
CA ALA A 19 11.11 -11.89 8.55
C ALA A 19 11.19 -10.35 8.62
N GLU A 20 12.24 -9.78 8.04
CA GLU A 20 12.49 -8.35 8.06
C GLU A 20 11.38 -7.61 7.30
N GLN A 21 10.88 -6.53 7.89
CA GLN A 21 9.88 -5.67 7.27
C GLN A 21 10.52 -4.83 6.17
N VAL A 22 9.94 -4.84 4.98
CA VAL A 22 10.34 -4.00 3.85
C VAL A 22 9.50 -2.73 3.85
N VAL A 23 10.14 -1.57 3.66
CA VAL A 23 9.47 -0.26 3.60
C VAL A 23 9.69 0.38 2.24
N VAL A 24 8.63 0.71 1.52
CA VAL A 24 8.61 1.50 0.28
C VAL A 24 8.15 2.90 0.66
N ASP A 25 8.98 3.91 0.44
CA ASP A 25 8.77 5.29 0.91
C ASP A 25 8.54 6.31 -0.22
N PHE A 26 8.64 5.88 -1.47
CA PHE A 26 8.45 6.69 -2.67
C PHE A 26 9.40 7.90 -2.81
N GLU A 27 10.39 8.05 -1.95
CA GLU A 27 11.29 9.20 -1.93
C GLU A 27 12.33 9.19 -3.06
N ARG A 28 12.52 8.05 -3.73
CA ARG A 28 13.46 7.89 -4.85
C ARG A 28 12.94 8.45 -6.19
N GLY A 29 11.67 8.79 -6.27
CA GLY A 29 11.08 9.40 -7.47
C GLY A 29 11.70 10.76 -7.78
N ALA A 30 11.80 11.13 -9.07
CA ALA A 30 12.25 12.45 -9.46
C ALA A 30 11.34 13.56 -8.87
N MET A 31 11.93 14.72 -8.54
CA MET A 31 11.16 15.87 -8.05
C MET A 31 10.47 16.55 -9.23
N PHE A 32 9.21 16.20 -9.48
CA PHE A 32 8.38 16.87 -10.47
C PHE A 32 7.30 17.72 -9.79
N SER A 33 6.92 18.83 -10.42
CA SER A 33 5.72 19.55 -9.98
C SER A 33 4.48 18.73 -10.29
N ALA A 34 3.39 18.94 -9.56
CA ALA A 34 2.11 18.25 -9.78
C ALA A 34 1.57 18.44 -11.23
N ASN A 35 1.98 19.51 -11.92
CA ASN A 35 1.58 19.83 -13.29
C ASN A 35 2.53 19.26 -14.35
N ASP A 36 3.63 18.64 -13.95
CA ASP A 36 4.60 18.10 -14.88
C ASP A 36 4.11 16.77 -15.48
N LYS A 37 3.97 16.71 -16.80
CA LYS A 37 3.60 15.48 -17.51
C LYS A 37 4.62 14.33 -17.27
N ALA A 38 5.89 14.68 -17.01
CA ALA A 38 6.92 13.70 -16.68
C ALA A 38 6.71 13.01 -15.33
N ASN A 39 5.85 13.57 -14.46
CA ASN A 39 5.44 12.95 -13.20
C ASN A 39 4.35 11.86 -13.37
N ARG A 40 3.97 11.53 -14.61
CA ARG A 40 2.92 10.56 -14.92
C ARG A 40 3.51 9.36 -15.62
N PHE A 41 3.27 8.17 -15.09
CA PHE A 41 3.87 6.93 -15.58
C PHE A 41 2.89 5.75 -15.45
N PRO A 42 2.97 4.75 -16.35
CA PRO A 42 2.07 3.59 -16.32
C PRO A 42 2.42 2.60 -15.19
N GLU A 43 3.68 2.64 -14.74
CA GLU A 43 4.22 1.71 -13.76
C GLU A 43 5.32 2.37 -12.96
N TRP A 44 5.40 2.01 -11.68
CA TRP A 44 6.51 2.31 -10.79
C TRP A 44 7.02 1.04 -10.12
N VAL A 45 8.34 0.88 -10.01
CA VAL A 45 8.94 -0.26 -9.33
C VAL A 45 9.89 0.23 -8.25
N GLU A 46 9.64 -0.18 -7.02
CA GLU A 46 10.51 0.12 -5.89
C GLU A 46 10.60 -1.07 -4.95
N LYS A 47 11.83 -1.43 -4.55
CA LYS A 47 12.14 -2.60 -3.70
C LYS A 47 11.46 -3.89 -4.17
N GLY A 48 11.33 -4.05 -5.49
CA GLY A 48 10.68 -5.18 -6.13
C GLY A 48 9.15 -5.14 -6.14
N VAL A 49 8.52 -4.19 -5.47
CA VAL A 49 7.07 -3.98 -5.55
C VAL A 49 6.74 -3.23 -6.82
N VAL A 50 5.79 -3.77 -7.60
CA VAL A 50 5.32 -3.17 -8.85
C VAL A 50 3.99 -2.47 -8.60
N PHE A 51 3.94 -1.17 -8.85
CA PHE A 51 2.73 -0.35 -8.76
C PHE A 51 2.16 -0.08 -10.14
N ARG A 52 0.86 -0.33 -10.32
CA ARG A 52 0.08 -0.06 -11.54
C ARG A 52 -1.33 0.34 -11.16
N LEU A 53 -2.11 0.82 -12.11
CA LEU A 53 -3.55 0.86 -11.93
C LEU A 53 -4.13 -0.56 -11.99
N ALA A 54 -5.17 -0.82 -11.20
CA ALA A 54 -5.84 -2.12 -11.16
C ALA A 54 -6.51 -2.47 -12.51
N HIS A 55 -6.96 -1.45 -13.24
CA HIS A 55 -7.55 -1.57 -14.57
C HIS A 55 -7.37 -0.27 -15.37
N GLU A 56 -7.57 -0.31 -16.68
CA GLU A 56 -7.58 0.88 -17.52
C GLU A 56 -8.85 1.73 -17.27
N PRO A 57 -8.76 3.05 -17.42
CA PRO A 57 -9.92 3.94 -17.33
C PRO A 57 -11.01 3.55 -18.31
N ARG A 58 -12.25 3.50 -17.84
CA ARG A 58 -13.43 3.19 -18.66
C ARG A 58 -14.11 4.45 -19.20
N LEU A 59 -14.04 5.55 -18.43
CA LEU A 59 -14.71 6.82 -18.73
C LEU A 59 -13.83 7.82 -19.49
N SER A 60 -12.55 7.52 -19.66
CA SER A 60 -11.60 8.40 -20.35
C SER A 60 -10.92 7.67 -21.50
N LYS A 61 -10.70 8.38 -22.61
CA LYS A 61 -9.83 7.94 -23.72
C LYS A 61 -8.34 8.09 -23.37
N ALA A 62 -8.01 8.79 -22.28
CA ALA A 62 -6.63 8.90 -21.80
C ALA A 62 -6.24 7.60 -21.11
N LYS A 63 -5.01 7.13 -21.35
CA LYS A 63 -4.44 6.02 -20.59
C LYS A 63 -4.36 6.38 -19.12
N GLY A 64 -4.78 5.49 -18.26
CA GLY A 64 -4.61 5.64 -16.83
C GLY A 64 -3.13 5.66 -16.46
N LEU A 65 -2.73 6.59 -15.64
CA LEU A 65 -1.35 6.74 -15.20
C LEU A 65 -1.30 6.89 -13.69
N LEU A 66 -0.21 6.44 -13.12
CA LEU A 66 0.19 6.79 -11.75
C LEU A 66 0.88 8.14 -11.75
N MET A 67 0.88 8.81 -10.61
CA MET A 67 1.69 10.00 -10.38
C MET A 67 2.16 10.08 -8.93
N PHE A 68 3.23 10.83 -8.70
CA PHE A 68 3.62 11.23 -7.35
C PHE A 68 2.91 12.51 -6.92
N PHE A 69 2.55 12.53 -5.66
CA PHE A 69 2.02 13.71 -4.98
C PHE A 69 2.87 14.03 -3.76
N THR A 70 3.12 15.31 -3.50
CA THR A 70 3.89 15.73 -2.33
C THR A 70 2.95 16.22 -1.25
N HIS A 71 3.08 15.67 -0.05
CA HIS A 71 2.36 16.12 1.11
C HIS A 71 2.89 17.50 1.55
N LEU A 72 2.04 18.51 1.50
CA LEU A 72 2.45 19.93 1.65
C LEU A 72 3.13 20.23 2.99
N SER A 73 2.78 19.53 4.07
CA SER A 73 3.31 19.81 5.41
C SER A 73 4.56 19.02 5.76
N THR A 74 4.71 17.82 5.23
CA THR A 74 5.85 16.94 5.55
C THR A 74 6.90 16.90 4.45
N GLY A 75 6.56 17.34 3.24
CA GLY A 75 7.41 17.20 2.06
C GLY A 75 7.53 15.77 1.53
N ARG A 76 6.91 14.79 2.21
CA ARG A 76 6.95 13.37 1.81
C ARG A 76 6.17 13.16 0.54
N ARG A 77 6.59 12.19 -0.23
CA ARG A 77 5.91 11.79 -1.47
C ARG A 77 5.05 10.58 -1.27
N GLY A 78 4.04 10.49 -2.10
CA GLY A 78 3.22 9.31 -2.18
C GLY A 78 2.75 9.09 -3.60
N ILE A 79 2.21 7.91 -3.87
CA ILE A 79 1.74 7.46 -5.18
C ILE A 79 0.20 7.46 -5.23
N VAL A 80 -0.35 7.87 -6.37
CA VAL A 80 -1.79 7.95 -6.60
C VAL A 80 -2.12 7.74 -8.08
N CYS A 81 -3.39 7.43 -8.40
CA CYS A 81 -3.90 7.50 -9.77
C CYS A 81 -3.92 8.96 -10.27
N ALA A 82 -3.32 9.22 -11.42
CA ALA A 82 -3.15 10.57 -11.99
C ALA A 82 -4.40 11.13 -12.70
N MET A 83 -5.35 10.29 -13.10
CA MET A 83 -6.48 10.65 -13.97
C MET A 83 -7.78 10.13 -13.38
N ALA A 84 -8.26 10.82 -12.38
CA ALA A 84 -9.45 10.41 -11.64
C ALA A 84 -10.74 10.99 -12.22
N LEU A 85 -11.13 10.60 -13.43
CA LEU A 85 -12.53 10.73 -13.86
C LEU A 85 -13.40 9.62 -13.23
N GLU A 86 -12.78 8.57 -12.76
CA GLU A 86 -13.34 7.47 -12.01
C GLU A 86 -12.32 6.99 -10.96
N PRO A 87 -12.75 6.48 -9.81
CA PRO A 87 -11.82 5.93 -8.82
C PRO A 87 -11.24 4.62 -9.35
N ILE A 88 -9.97 4.68 -9.75
CA ILE A 88 -9.24 3.49 -10.17
C ILE A 88 -8.27 3.12 -9.05
N PRO A 89 -8.39 1.91 -8.48
CA PRO A 89 -7.45 1.46 -7.47
C PRO A 89 -6.01 1.44 -7.99
N VAL A 90 -5.08 1.79 -7.12
CA VAL A 90 -3.66 1.51 -7.35
C VAL A 90 -3.39 0.11 -6.82
N ARG A 91 -2.86 -0.76 -7.68
CA ARG A 91 -2.42 -2.11 -7.31
C ARG A 91 -0.92 -2.09 -7.02
N ALA A 92 -0.54 -2.66 -5.89
CA ALA A 92 0.85 -2.94 -5.53
C ALA A 92 1.06 -4.45 -5.49
N THR A 93 1.85 -4.99 -6.43
CA THR A 93 2.17 -6.42 -6.54
C THR A 93 3.52 -6.70 -5.91
N PHE A 94 3.58 -7.68 -5.01
CA PHE A 94 4.79 -8.03 -4.26
C PHE A 94 5.68 -9.01 -5.03
N PRO A 95 7.01 -8.93 -4.88
CA PRO A 95 7.95 -9.87 -5.53
C PRO A 95 7.86 -11.30 -4.96
N LYS A 96 7.35 -11.42 -3.74
CA LYS A 96 7.00 -12.67 -3.05
C LYS A 96 5.75 -12.39 -2.22
N PRO A 97 4.89 -13.39 -1.97
CA PRO A 97 3.74 -13.19 -1.11
C PRO A 97 4.11 -12.60 0.24
N ALA A 98 3.31 -11.67 0.71
CA ALA A 98 3.44 -11.06 2.02
C ALA A 98 2.42 -11.65 3.00
N ARG A 99 2.69 -11.56 4.30
CA ARG A 99 1.76 -11.97 5.36
C ARG A 99 1.08 -10.78 6.05
N SER A 100 1.68 -9.61 5.95
CA SER A 100 1.15 -8.38 6.52
C SER A 100 1.55 -7.22 5.64
N VAL A 101 0.60 -6.32 5.38
CA VAL A 101 0.82 -5.08 4.62
C VAL A 101 0.15 -3.93 5.34
N THR A 102 0.92 -2.87 5.58
CA THR A 102 0.42 -1.60 6.12
C THR A 102 0.69 -0.50 5.12
N VAL A 103 -0.31 0.32 4.83
CA VAL A 103 -0.20 1.49 3.97
C VAL A 103 -0.53 2.75 4.77
N ALA A 104 0.39 3.70 4.81
CA ALA A 104 0.13 5.05 5.28
C ALA A 104 -0.46 5.87 4.14
N MET A 105 -1.57 6.55 4.38
CA MET A 105 -2.32 7.29 3.37
C MET A 105 -2.70 8.68 3.86
N TRP A 106 -2.91 9.58 2.90
CA TRP A 106 -3.52 10.89 3.11
C TRP A 106 -4.30 11.30 1.86
N GLY A 107 -5.20 12.24 1.98
CA GLY A 107 -5.95 12.68 0.79
C GLY A 107 -7.17 13.51 1.09
N SER A 108 -8.20 13.34 0.28
CA SER A 108 -9.45 14.08 0.40
C SER A 108 -10.19 13.75 1.68
N THR A 109 -10.67 14.78 2.36
CA THR A 109 -11.39 14.67 3.64
C THR A 109 -12.75 14.02 3.45
N GLY A 110 -13.14 13.14 4.36
CA GLY A 110 -14.48 12.56 4.40
C GLY A 110 -14.70 11.44 3.38
N VAL A 111 -13.69 11.11 2.58
CA VAL A 111 -13.75 10.04 1.59
C VAL A 111 -13.58 8.69 2.28
N PRO A 112 -14.41 7.68 1.97
CA PRO A 112 -14.13 6.33 2.41
C PRO A 112 -12.81 5.83 1.81
N ALA A 113 -11.96 5.22 2.63
CA ALA A 113 -10.74 4.57 2.20
C ALA A 113 -10.91 3.05 2.25
N VAL A 114 -10.39 2.35 1.25
CA VAL A 114 -10.41 0.89 1.17
C VAL A 114 -9.01 0.39 0.86
N LEU A 115 -8.60 -0.65 1.58
CA LEU A 115 -7.39 -1.43 1.31
C LEU A 115 -7.79 -2.90 1.22
N GLU A 116 -7.59 -3.51 0.07
CA GLU A 116 -7.95 -4.90 -0.21
C GLU A 116 -6.69 -5.71 -0.50
N ALA A 117 -6.63 -6.92 0.04
CA ALA A 117 -5.53 -7.86 -0.16
C ALA A 117 -6.03 -9.09 -0.93
N PHE A 118 -5.23 -9.52 -1.90
CA PHE A 118 -5.55 -10.61 -2.80
C PHE A 118 -4.40 -11.64 -2.83
N ASP A 119 -4.76 -12.90 -3.01
CA ASP A 119 -3.81 -13.98 -3.27
C ASP A 119 -3.40 -14.05 -4.76
N GLU A 120 -2.59 -15.05 -5.11
CA GLU A 120 -2.08 -15.27 -6.48
C GLU A 120 -3.20 -15.61 -7.48
N ASP A 121 -4.31 -16.17 -7.00
CA ASP A 121 -5.48 -16.51 -7.80
C ASP A 121 -6.44 -15.32 -7.98
N GLY A 122 -6.12 -14.18 -7.38
CA GLY A 122 -6.96 -12.97 -7.42
C GLY A 122 -8.15 -13.03 -6.47
N LYS A 123 -8.15 -13.94 -5.50
CA LYS A 123 -9.18 -14.03 -4.47
C LYS A 123 -8.89 -13.02 -3.36
N LEU A 124 -9.91 -12.27 -2.95
CA LEU A 124 -9.84 -11.40 -1.78
C LEU A 124 -9.60 -12.24 -0.52
N VAL A 125 -8.51 -11.98 0.18
CA VAL A 125 -8.08 -12.71 1.38
C VAL A 125 -8.17 -11.90 2.66
N ASP A 126 -8.15 -10.56 2.55
CA ASP A 126 -8.39 -9.64 3.67
C ASP A 126 -8.74 -8.25 3.15
N HIS A 127 -9.39 -7.44 3.97
CA HIS A 127 -9.69 -6.05 3.65
C HIS A 127 -9.75 -5.18 4.91
N ALA A 128 -9.38 -3.92 4.76
CA ALA A 128 -9.60 -2.88 5.75
C ALA A 128 -10.35 -1.72 5.09
N SER A 129 -11.26 -1.11 5.83
CA SER A 129 -12.02 0.05 5.36
C SER A 129 -12.12 1.11 6.43
N LEU A 130 -12.08 2.37 6.00
CA LEU A 130 -12.32 3.54 6.83
C LEU A 130 -13.46 4.33 6.18
N PRO A 131 -14.63 4.45 6.83
CA PRO A 131 -15.80 5.12 6.24
C PRO A 131 -15.56 6.57 5.87
N SER A 132 -14.61 7.23 6.52
CA SER A 132 -14.29 8.63 6.32
C SER A 132 -12.82 8.89 6.61
N ALA A 133 -12.04 9.22 5.58
CA ALA A 133 -10.66 9.62 5.77
C ALA A 133 -10.57 10.89 6.63
N PRO A 134 -9.61 10.95 7.57
CA PRO A 134 -9.48 12.10 8.45
C PRO A 134 -9.08 13.34 7.64
N GLY A 135 -9.73 14.45 7.97
CA GLY A 135 -9.47 15.75 7.36
C GLY A 135 -8.72 16.70 8.28
N ARG A 136 -8.40 17.86 7.74
CA ARG A 136 -7.86 18.98 8.53
C ARG A 136 -8.86 19.38 9.60
N LYS A 137 -8.35 19.68 10.80
CA LYS A 137 -9.18 20.17 11.91
C LYS A 137 -9.53 21.65 11.75
N ALA A 138 -8.62 22.42 11.14
CA ALA A 138 -8.83 23.84 10.84
C ALA A 138 -8.17 24.22 9.50
N PRO A 139 -8.57 25.34 8.87
CA PRO A 139 -7.88 25.90 7.71
C PRO A 139 -6.40 26.14 8.04
N GLY A 140 -5.50 25.65 7.18
CA GLY A 140 -4.05 25.76 7.37
C GLY A 140 -3.40 24.57 8.09
N ASP A 141 -4.17 23.74 8.79
CA ASP A 141 -3.63 22.52 9.38
C ASP A 141 -3.10 21.54 8.30
N PRO A 142 -2.09 20.73 8.62
CA PRO A 142 -1.65 19.66 7.73
C PRO A 142 -2.77 18.65 7.49
N VAL A 143 -2.82 18.07 6.29
CA VAL A 143 -3.67 16.91 6.04
C VAL A 143 -3.14 15.75 6.88
N PRO A 144 -3.96 15.12 7.73
CA PRO A 144 -3.48 14.04 8.58
C PRO A 144 -3.15 12.80 7.74
N ILE A 145 -2.08 12.10 8.14
CA ILE A 145 -1.73 10.78 7.63
C ILE A 145 -2.38 9.73 8.52
N PHE A 146 -3.01 8.73 7.93
CA PHE A 146 -3.60 7.59 8.61
C PHE A 146 -3.07 6.28 8.03
N THR A 147 -3.18 5.20 8.77
CA THR A 147 -2.68 3.89 8.34
C THR A 147 -3.81 2.88 8.25
N MET A 148 -3.69 1.98 7.27
CA MET A 148 -4.56 0.81 7.13
C MET A 148 -3.68 -0.43 7.03
N THR A 149 -4.14 -1.54 7.61
CA THR A 149 -3.37 -2.80 7.66
C THR A 149 -4.26 -3.96 7.26
N VAL A 150 -3.72 -4.86 6.45
CA VAL A 150 -4.30 -6.16 6.09
C VAL A 150 -3.32 -7.27 6.41
N ASN A 151 -3.86 -8.43 6.80
CA ASN A 151 -3.07 -9.58 7.22
C ASN A 151 -3.68 -10.87 6.63
N ALA A 152 -2.89 -11.63 5.90
CA ALA A 152 -3.30 -12.94 5.40
C ALA A 152 -2.05 -13.80 5.15
N PRO A 153 -2.16 -15.13 5.14
CA PRO A 153 -1.00 -16.01 4.97
C PRO A 153 -0.23 -15.80 3.66
N ARG A 154 -0.90 -15.35 2.60
CA ARG A 154 -0.32 -15.21 1.26
C ARG A 154 -0.96 -14.05 0.51
N ILE A 155 -0.49 -12.84 0.73
CA ILE A 155 -0.91 -11.64 -0.01
C ILE A 155 0.02 -11.51 -1.22
N ALA A 156 -0.50 -11.71 -2.43
CA ALA A 156 0.26 -11.53 -3.66
C ALA A 156 0.26 -10.06 -4.11
N TYR A 157 -0.85 -9.37 -3.92
CA TYR A 157 -0.97 -7.94 -4.19
C TYR A 157 -2.05 -7.30 -3.32
N ILE A 158 -1.98 -5.99 -3.22
CA ILE A 158 -3.02 -5.15 -2.61
C ILE A 158 -3.58 -4.17 -3.63
N GLU A 159 -4.81 -3.72 -3.39
CA GLU A 159 -5.41 -2.58 -4.07
C GLU A 159 -5.86 -1.55 -3.03
N PHE A 160 -5.62 -0.28 -3.33
CA PHE A 160 -6.08 0.81 -2.49
C PHE A 160 -6.66 1.93 -3.34
N SER A 161 -7.78 2.48 -2.91
CA SER A 161 -8.44 3.59 -3.61
C SER A 161 -9.38 4.38 -2.70
N GLY A 162 -9.69 5.60 -3.14
CA GLY A 162 -10.88 6.32 -2.70
C GLY A 162 -12.05 6.02 -3.64
N PRO A 163 -13.29 6.11 -3.19
CA PRO A 163 -14.46 5.58 -3.91
C PRO A 163 -15.17 6.55 -4.85
N ARG A 164 -14.74 7.81 -4.97
CA ARG A 164 -15.50 8.82 -5.74
C ARG A 164 -14.64 9.56 -6.75
N GLU A 165 -15.29 9.98 -7.85
CA GLU A 165 -14.70 10.85 -8.85
C GLU A 165 -14.20 12.18 -8.23
N GLY A 166 -12.99 12.60 -8.60
CA GLY A 166 -12.36 13.82 -8.09
C GLY A 166 -11.77 13.71 -6.67
N GLU A 167 -11.99 12.62 -5.98
CA GLU A 167 -11.39 12.34 -4.69
C GLU A 167 -10.16 11.45 -4.86
N TYR A 168 -9.13 11.70 -4.08
CA TYR A 168 -7.89 10.95 -4.16
C TYR A 168 -7.40 10.52 -2.77
N LEU A 169 -6.79 9.37 -2.73
CA LEU A 169 -5.99 8.89 -1.61
C LEU A 169 -4.59 8.59 -2.14
N VAL A 170 -3.62 9.17 -1.47
CA VAL A 170 -2.20 9.03 -1.79
C VAL A 170 -1.60 8.03 -0.80
N ALA A 171 -0.96 6.98 -1.30
CA ALA A 171 -0.14 6.11 -0.47
C ALA A 171 1.22 6.79 -0.26
N ASP A 172 1.52 7.11 0.99
CA ASP A 172 2.73 7.81 1.42
C ASP A 172 3.88 6.85 1.77
N GLU A 173 3.53 5.74 2.41
CA GLU A 173 4.47 4.70 2.78
C GLU A 173 3.77 3.33 2.75
N LEU A 174 4.44 2.34 2.20
CA LEU A 174 3.98 0.95 2.21
C LEU A 174 5.00 0.10 2.95
N ARG A 175 4.55 -0.62 3.97
CA ARG A 175 5.34 -1.59 4.73
C ARG A 175 4.77 -2.97 4.54
N PHE A 176 5.62 -3.95 4.27
CA PHE A 176 5.19 -5.34 4.19
C PHE A 176 6.19 -6.30 4.80
N THR A 177 5.68 -7.41 5.29
CA THR A 177 6.50 -8.52 5.79
C THR A 177 6.38 -9.68 4.81
N PRO A 178 7.44 -10.05 4.07
CA PRO A 178 7.44 -11.23 3.21
C PRO A 178 7.20 -12.53 4.00
N ASN A 179 6.69 -13.54 3.29
CA ASN A 179 6.63 -14.92 3.82
C ASN A 179 7.99 -15.60 3.79
#